data_616365ddecc0d9954ced4c6a8ba475b6
#
_entry.id   616365ddecc0d9954ced4c6a8ba475b6
#
_cell.length_a   1.000
_cell.length_b   1.000
_cell.length_c   1.000
_cell.angle_alpha   90.00
_cell.angle_beta   90.00
_cell.angle_gamma   90.00
#
_symmetry.space_group_name_H-M   'P 1'
#
loop_
_entity.id
_entity.type
_entity.pdbx_description
1 polymer ?
#
loop_
_entity_poly.entity_id
_entity_poly.type
_entity_poly.pdbx_seq_one_letter_code
_entity_poly.pdbx_strand_id
1 'polypeptide(L)'
;MKRTIKVNSEIGRLKTVLLKRPGKELENLVPDYLDGLLFDDIPYLKVAQREHDYFAEVLRNEGVEVLYLEKLTAESLTEPQVRAQFIDEILAESRKTVLGHEAEIKALFSKLDNQSLVDKIMAGVRKEEINLKTTHLVEYMDDKYPFYLDPMPNLYFTRDPQASVGNGVTINRMYWRARRRESIFMQYILNHHPDFKDSDIPVWVDRDSPFNIEGGDELVLSKEVLAIGISERTSAQAIERLARSIFSNPASTFKKIVAIEIPTSRTFMHLDTVFTMIDYDKFTMHAAILKSEGHMNIFTIEPCNGDDNIKITHSNQLKQTLEDALNIDNIEFIPTGNGDTIDGPREQWNDGSNTLCIRPGVVVTYDRNYVSNTLLREKGLKVIEIPGGELVRGRGGPRCMSQPLYREDI
;
A
#
# COMPACT_ATOMS: atom_id res chain seq x y z
N MET A 1 -1.29 -21.14 15.38
CA MET A 1 -1.14 -20.15 16.49
C MET A 1 -1.78 -18.89 15.98
N LYS A 2 -2.63 -18.23 16.77
CA LYS A 2 -3.28 -16.98 16.32
C LYS A 2 -2.23 -15.92 16.05
N ARG A 3 -2.37 -15.22 14.94
CA ARG A 3 -1.50 -14.09 14.57
C ARG A 3 -2.06 -12.78 15.14
N THR A 4 -1.16 -11.92 15.53
CA THR A 4 -1.47 -10.54 15.93
C THR A 4 -0.85 -9.58 14.93
N ILE A 5 -1.48 -8.43 14.78
CA ILE A 5 -0.89 -7.30 14.07
C ILE A 5 -0.29 -6.36 15.10
N LYS A 6 0.97 -5.96 14.86
CA LYS A 6 1.68 -5.03 15.71
C LYS A 6 2.72 -4.26 14.92
N VAL A 7 2.41 -3.02 14.59
CA VAL A 7 3.31 -2.11 13.89
C VAL A 7 3.28 -0.77 14.61
N ASN A 8 4.20 -0.60 15.56
CA ASN A 8 4.29 0.59 16.40
C ASN A 8 5.36 1.58 15.91
N SER A 9 6.03 1.29 14.80
CA SER A 9 6.95 2.21 14.13
C SER A 9 7.28 1.73 12.72
N GLU A 10 7.75 2.64 11.87
CA GLU A 10 8.31 2.31 10.54
C GLU A 10 9.66 1.59 10.63
N ILE A 11 10.40 1.79 11.72
CA ILE A 11 11.80 1.36 11.86
C ILE A 11 12.03 0.19 12.82
N GLY A 12 11.04 -0.20 13.63
CA GLY A 12 11.15 -1.38 14.49
C GLY A 12 11.51 -2.63 13.68
N ARG A 13 12.29 -3.54 14.25
CA ARG A 13 12.73 -4.74 13.52
C ARG A 13 11.55 -5.49 12.94
N LEU A 14 11.54 -5.61 11.62
CA LEU A 14 10.51 -6.31 10.87
C LEU A 14 10.59 -7.82 11.14
N LYS A 15 9.47 -8.43 11.53
CA LYS A 15 9.39 -9.85 11.85
C LYS A 15 8.48 -10.61 10.89
N THR A 16 7.37 -9.99 10.49
CA THR A 16 6.40 -10.61 9.58
C THR A 16 5.93 -9.58 8.58
N VAL A 17 5.95 -9.94 7.30
CA VAL A 17 5.53 -9.09 6.19
C VAL A 17 4.61 -9.85 5.25
N LEU A 18 3.60 -9.17 4.73
CA LEU A 18 2.72 -9.65 3.67
C LEU A 18 3.21 -9.07 2.33
N LEU A 19 3.50 -9.94 1.39
CA LEU A 19 3.85 -9.63 0.01
C LEU A 19 2.80 -10.22 -0.94
N LYS A 20 2.83 -9.80 -2.19
CA LYS A 20 2.13 -10.43 -3.31
C LYS A 20 3.08 -10.58 -4.48
N ARG A 21 3.35 -11.80 -4.90
CA ARG A 21 4.25 -12.05 -6.03
C ARG A 21 3.59 -11.64 -7.34
N PRO A 22 4.25 -10.86 -8.23
CA PRO A 22 3.70 -10.54 -9.54
C PRO A 22 3.25 -11.79 -10.29
N GLY A 23 2.05 -11.76 -10.87
CA GLY A 23 1.43 -12.87 -11.55
C GLY A 23 0.92 -12.51 -12.96
N LYS A 24 0.01 -13.32 -13.48
CA LYS A 24 -0.53 -13.17 -14.86
C LYS A 24 -1.27 -11.86 -15.08
N GLU A 25 -1.63 -11.13 -14.03
CA GLU A 25 -2.21 -9.79 -14.16
C GLU A 25 -1.28 -8.81 -14.90
N LEU A 26 0.05 -8.98 -14.80
CA LEU A 26 1.00 -8.17 -15.58
C LEU A 26 1.06 -8.57 -17.06
N GLU A 27 0.78 -9.83 -17.39
CA GLU A 27 0.68 -10.27 -18.79
C GLU A 27 -0.64 -9.85 -19.46
N ASN A 28 -1.56 -9.30 -18.68
CA ASN A 28 -2.83 -8.77 -19.14
C ASN A 28 -2.84 -7.23 -19.29
N LEU A 29 -1.68 -6.59 -19.15
CA LEU A 29 -1.53 -5.18 -19.48
C LEU A 29 -1.47 -5.00 -21.01
N VAL A 30 -2.29 -4.09 -21.53
CA VAL A 30 -2.38 -3.76 -22.94
C VAL A 30 -2.16 -2.26 -23.11
N PRO A 31 -1.33 -1.79 -24.06
CA PRO A 31 -0.97 -0.37 -24.19
C PRO A 31 -2.16 0.59 -24.20
N ASP A 32 -3.23 0.23 -24.92
CA ASP A 32 -4.43 1.07 -25.08
C ASP A 32 -5.22 1.28 -23.77
N TYR A 33 -4.97 0.48 -22.72
CA TYR A 33 -5.73 0.47 -21.47
C TYR A 33 -4.87 0.67 -20.22
N LEU A 34 -3.58 0.99 -20.36
CA LEU A 34 -2.66 1.18 -19.22
C LEU A 34 -3.16 2.25 -18.25
N ASP A 35 -3.59 3.40 -18.75
CA ASP A 35 -4.08 4.50 -17.91
C ASP A 35 -5.27 4.09 -17.03
N GLY A 36 -6.20 3.30 -17.60
CA GLY A 36 -7.35 2.77 -16.88
C GLY A 36 -6.99 1.78 -15.76
N LEU A 37 -5.82 1.14 -15.88
CA LEU A 37 -5.26 0.20 -14.90
C LEU A 37 -4.15 0.83 -14.04
N LEU A 38 -3.91 2.14 -14.20
CA LEU A 38 -2.93 2.94 -13.43
C LEU A 38 -1.49 2.43 -13.60
N PHE A 39 -1.14 1.99 -14.80
CA PHE A 39 0.21 1.58 -15.19
C PHE A 39 0.78 2.52 -16.25
N ASP A 40 2.08 2.78 -16.19
CA ASP A 40 2.79 3.66 -17.14
C ASP A 40 3.56 2.87 -18.20
N ASP A 41 3.81 1.56 -17.95
CA ASP A 41 4.60 0.70 -18.83
C ASP A 41 4.20 -0.77 -18.62
N ILE A 42 4.68 -1.67 -19.48
CA ILE A 42 4.41 -3.11 -19.43
C ILE A 42 5.65 -3.85 -18.90
N PRO A 43 5.61 -4.34 -17.65
CA PRO A 43 6.71 -5.12 -17.11
C PRO A 43 6.84 -6.50 -17.78
N TYR A 44 8.08 -6.98 -17.95
CA TYR A 44 8.31 -8.36 -18.32
C TYR A 44 8.16 -9.29 -17.13
N LEU A 45 7.05 -10.01 -17.04
CA LEU A 45 6.64 -10.82 -15.89
C LEU A 45 7.75 -11.73 -15.34
N LYS A 46 8.46 -12.46 -16.20
CA LYS A 46 9.50 -13.41 -15.75
C LYS A 46 10.68 -12.72 -15.05
N VAL A 47 10.99 -11.48 -15.43
CA VAL A 47 12.03 -10.68 -14.76
C VAL A 47 11.47 -10.07 -13.49
N ALA A 48 10.27 -9.46 -13.54
CA ALA A 48 9.59 -8.93 -12.36
C ALA A 48 9.44 -9.99 -11.25
N GLN A 49 9.13 -11.24 -11.61
CA GLN A 49 9.08 -12.34 -10.66
C GLN A 49 10.42 -12.65 -10.03
N ARG A 50 11.51 -12.69 -10.81
CA ARG A 50 12.87 -12.93 -10.27
C ARG A 50 13.32 -11.82 -9.34
N GLU A 51 13.03 -10.56 -9.70
CA GLU A 51 13.32 -9.40 -8.87
C GLU A 51 12.55 -9.45 -7.54
N HIS A 52 11.26 -9.79 -7.60
CA HIS A 52 10.42 -9.93 -6.42
C HIS A 52 10.83 -11.15 -5.55
N ASP A 53 11.18 -12.27 -6.17
CA ASP A 53 11.68 -13.46 -5.44
C ASP A 53 12.98 -13.12 -4.70
N TYR A 54 13.87 -12.34 -5.34
CA TYR A 54 15.11 -11.84 -4.70
C TYR A 54 14.79 -10.90 -3.51
N PHE A 55 13.82 -9.99 -3.68
CA PHE A 55 13.36 -9.14 -2.57
C PHE A 55 12.86 -9.98 -1.38
N ALA A 56 12.03 -10.97 -1.65
CA ALA A 56 11.53 -11.89 -0.61
C ALA A 56 12.66 -12.70 0.05
N GLU A 57 13.67 -13.12 -0.72
CA GLU A 57 14.86 -13.82 -0.20
C GLU A 57 15.68 -12.91 0.72
N VAL A 58 15.93 -11.67 0.33
CA VAL A 58 16.61 -10.66 1.16
C VAL A 58 15.90 -10.51 2.51
N LEU A 59 14.59 -10.40 2.53
CA LEU A 59 13.82 -10.30 3.76
C LEU A 59 13.96 -11.55 4.63
N ARG A 60 13.87 -12.75 4.05
CA ARG A 60 14.05 -14.01 4.78
C ARG A 60 15.46 -14.16 5.36
N ASN A 61 16.48 -13.73 4.64
CA ASN A 61 17.88 -13.75 5.09
C ASN A 61 18.13 -12.80 6.26
N GLU A 62 17.35 -11.70 6.36
CA GLU A 62 17.35 -10.79 7.51
C GLU A 62 16.42 -11.28 8.67
N GLY A 63 15.84 -12.48 8.56
CA GLY A 63 15.06 -13.15 9.60
C GLY A 63 13.58 -12.71 9.62
N VAL A 64 13.07 -12.22 8.49
CA VAL A 64 11.66 -11.83 8.33
C VAL A 64 10.84 -13.00 7.81
N GLU A 65 9.72 -13.30 8.46
CA GLU A 65 8.71 -14.21 7.93
C GLU A 65 7.97 -13.52 6.77
N VAL A 66 7.99 -14.15 5.60
CA VAL A 66 7.32 -13.66 4.39
C VAL A 66 6.06 -14.47 4.13
N LEU A 67 4.92 -13.82 4.21
CA LEU A 67 3.60 -14.35 3.86
C LEU A 67 3.17 -13.83 2.49
N TYR A 68 2.28 -14.56 1.82
CA TYR A 68 1.78 -14.16 0.50
C TYR A 68 0.27 -13.96 0.52
N LEU A 69 -0.18 -12.82 0.00
CA LEU A 69 -1.59 -12.41 -0.04
C LEU A 69 -2.47 -13.44 -0.74
N GLU A 70 -2.02 -13.92 -1.92
CA GLU A 70 -2.74 -14.90 -2.72
C GLU A 70 -2.94 -16.22 -1.98
N LYS A 71 -1.93 -16.65 -1.22
CA LYS A 71 -1.98 -17.89 -0.45
C LYS A 71 -2.92 -17.76 0.75
N LEU A 72 -2.75 -16.72 1.57
CA LEU A 72 -3.63 -16.50 2.73
C LEU A 72 -5.09 -16.33 2.30
N THR A 73 -5.33 -15.65 1.17
CA THR A 73 -6.69 -15.51 0.63
C THR A 73 -7.26 -16.87 0.25
N ALA A 74 -6.52 -17.70 -0.48
CA ALA A 74 -6.99 -19.04 -0.87
C ALA A 74 -7.30 -19.91 0.36
N GLU A 75 -6.47 -19.82 1.41
CA GLU A 75 -6.67 -20.50 2.69
C GLU A 75 -7.89 -19.99 3.48
N SER A 76 -8.32 -18.73 3.22
CA SER A 76 -9.52 -18.14 3.81
C SER A 76 -10.83 -18.62 3.17
N LEU A 77 -10.78 -19.19 1.96
CA LEU A 77 -11.95 -19.58 1.16
C LEU A 77 -12.35 -21.05 1.31
N THR A 78 -12.01 -21.69 2.44
CA THR A 78 -12.27 -23.13 2.64
C THR A 78 -13.75 -23.46 2.80
N GLU A 79 -14.56 -22.55 3.35
CA GLU A 79 -15.99 -22.72 3.50
C GLU A 79 -16.73 -22.30 2.21
N PRO A 80 -17.59 -23.16 1.63
CA PRO A 80 -18.26 -22.85 0.35
C PRO A 80 -19.06 -21.55 0.37
N GLN A 81 -19.66 -21.18 1.49
CA GLN A 81 -20.43 -19.95 1.64
C GLN A 81 -19.50 -18.73 1.60
N VAL A 82 -18.35 -18.77 2.29
CA VAL A 82 -17.34 -17.70 2.30
C VAL A 82 -16.78 -17.50 0.90
N ARG A 83 -16.47 -18.62 0.21
CA ARG A 83 -16.02 -18.59 -1.18
C ARG A 83 -17.02 -17.93 -2.11
N ALA A 84 -18.31 -18.25 -1.97
CA ALA A 84 -19.38 -17.67 -2.79
C ALA A 84 -19.50 -16.16 -2.53
N GLN A 85 -19.50 -15.75 -1.27
CA GLN A 85 -19.53 -14.33 -0.88
C GLN A 85 -18.34 -13.55 -1.44
N PHE A 86 -17.12 -14.10 -1.36
CA PHE A 86 -15.92 -13.50 -1.94
C PHE A 86 -16.08 -13.23 -3.43
N ILE A 87 -16.56 -14.22 -4.19
CA ILE A 87 -16.80 -14.08 -5.62
C ILE A 87 -17.85 -12.99 -5.86
N ASP A 88 -18.93 -12.97 -5.09
CA ASP A 88 -20.02 -12.00 -5.24
C ASP A 88 -19.54 -10.57 -4.99
N GLU A 89 -18.73 -10.34 -3.97
CA GLU A 89 -18.16 -9.01 -3.67
C GLU A 89 -17.20 -8.55 -4.77
N ILE A 90 -16.31 -9.42 -5.24
CA ILE A 90 -15.40 -9.11 -6.36
C ILE A 90 -16.20 -8.71 -7.62
N LEU A 91 -17.22 -9.47 -7.97
CA LEU A 91 -18.06 -9.17 -9.14
C LEU A 91 -18.88 -7.90 -8.95
N ALA A 92 -19.40 -7.66 -7.73
CA ALA A 92 -20.16 -6.45 -7.41
C ALA A 92 -19.33 -5.19 -7.54
N GLU A 93 -18.07 -5.20 -7.07
CA GLU A 93 -17.15 -4.07 -7.22
C GLU A 93 -16.69 -3.88 -8.68
N SER A 94 -16.78 -4.93 -9.50
CA SER A 94 -16.39 -4.96 -10.93
C SER A 94 -17.56 -4.69 -11.88
N ARG A 95 -18.74 -4.33 -11.40
CA ARG A 95 -20.00 -4.25 -12.19
C ARG A 95 -19.88 -3.51 -13.54
N LYS A 96 -18.95 -2.57 -13.66
CA LYS A 96 -18.79 -1.80 -14.91
C LYS A 96 -18.32 -2.67 -16.08
N THR A 97 -17.51 -3.70 -15.82
CA THR A 97 -16.94 -4.59 -16.85
C THR A 97 -17.66 -5.93 -16.94
N VAL A 98 -18.20 -6.40 -15.82
CA VAL A 98 -18.90 -7.70 -15.72
C VAL A 98 -20.28 -7.72 -16.40
N LEU A 99 -20.99 -6.63 -16.38
CA LEU A 99 -22.26 -6.29 -17.07
C LEU A 99 -23.12 -7.47 -17.54
N GLY A 100 -23.81 -8.12 -16.58
CA GLY A 100 -24.81 -9.16 -16.92
C GLY A 100 -24.21 -10.54 -17.25
N HIS A 101 -22.89 -10.70 -17.14
CA HIS A 101 -22.19 -11.98 -17.35
C HIS A 101 -21.73 -12.66 -16.05
N GLU A 102 -22.30 -12.26 -14.91
CA GLU A 102 -21.94 -12.78 -13.60
C GLU A 102 -22.12 -14.30 -13.50
N ALA A 103 -23.20 -14.83 -14.12
CA ALA A 103 -23.50 -16.26 -14.06
C ALA A 103 -22.42 -17.10 -14.79
N GLU A 104 -22.00 -16.66 -15.94
CA GLU A 104 -20.99 -17.33 -16.77
C GLU A 104 -19.60 -17.25 -16.13
N ILE A 105 -19.26 -16.11 -15.54
CA ILE A 105 -18.01 -15.94 -14.81
C ILE A 105 -18.00 -16.83 -13.55
N LYS A 106 -19.11 -16.90 -12.81
CA LYS A 106 -19.28 -17.83 -11.69
C LYS A 106 -19.17 -19.29 -12.13
N ALA A 107 -19.71 -19.64 -13.29
CA ALA A 107 -19.58 -20.99 -13.85
C ALA A 107 -18.14 -21.33 -14.24
N LEU A 108 -17.34 -20.36 -14.70
CA LEU A 108 -15.91 -20.51 -14.89
C LEU A 108 -15.21 -20.74 -13.53
N PHE A 109 -15.47 -19.89 -12.56
CA PHE A 109 -14.85 -19.95 -11.24
C PHE A 109 -15.19 -21.22 -10.44
N SER A 110 -16.38 -21.79 -10.63
CA SER A 110 -16.80 -23.01 -9.94
C SER A 110 -15.93 -24.24 -10.27
N LYS A 111 -15.22 -24.21 -11.39
CA LYS A 111 -14.32 -25.29 -11.85
C LYS A 111 -12.91 -25.23 -11.23
N LEU A 112 -12.58 -24.14 -10.54
CA LEU A 112 -11.25 -23.87 -10.02
C LEU A 112 -11.17 -24.24 -8.52
N ASP A 113 -10.03 -24.72 -8.08
CA ASP A 113 -9.71 -24.76 -6.65
C ASP A 113 -9.48 -23.35 -6.10
N ASN A 114 -9.33 -23.20 -4.78
CA ASN A 114 -9.23 -21.88 -4.16
C ASN A 114 -8.00 -21.09 -4.63
N GLN A 115 -6.84 -21.70 -4.76
CA GLN A 115 -5.64 -21.01 -5.23
C GLN A 115 -5.79 -20.56 -6.69
N SER A 116 -6.23 -21.47 -7.55
CA SER A 116 -6.49 -21.17 -8.96
C SER A 116 -7.57 -20.11 -9.14
N LEU A 117 -8.60 -20.08 -8.26
CA LEU A 117 -9.62 -19.04 -8.25
C LEU A 117 -9.03 -17.68 -7.92
N VAL A 118 -8.25 -17.59 -6.83
CA VAL A 118 -7.62 -16.34 -6.39
C VAL A 118 -6.68 -15.80 -7.48
N ASP A 119 -5.82 -16.66 -8.02
CA ASP A 119 -4.90 -16.30 -9.10
C ASP A 119 -5.66 -15.83 -10.36
N LYS A 120 -6.78 -16.49 -10.68
CA LYS A 120 -7.63 -16.12 -11.80
C LYS A 120 -8.33 -14.78 -11.62
N ILE A 121 -8.86 -14.51 -10.43
CA ILE A 121 -9.48 -13.23 -10.09
C ILE A 121 -8.46 -12.10 -10.19
N MET A 122 -7.24 -12.29 -9.70
CA MET A 122 -6.15 -11.31 -9.80
C MET A 122 -5.73 -11.06 -11.25
N ALA A 123 -5.60 -12.13 -12.03
CA ALA A 123 -5.25 -12.06 -13.45
C ALA A 123 -6.34 -11.42 -14.32
N GLY A 124 -7.59 -11.44 -13.85
CA GLY A 124 -8.75 -11.04 -14.65
C GLY A 124 -9.30 -12.16 -15.53
N VAL A 125 -10.42 -11.91 -16.21
CA VAL A 125 -11.08 -12.84 -17.13
C VAL A 125 -11.16 -12.20 -18.50
N ARG A 126 -10.47 -12.80 -19.47
CA ARG A 126 -10.50 -12.32 -20.85
C ARG A 126 -11.81 -12.74 -21.52
N LYS A 127 -12.31 -11.93 -22.48
CA LYS A 127 -13.50 -12.25 -23.25
C LYS A 127 -13.36 -13.57 -24.02
N GLU A 128 -12.18 -13.88 -24.53
CA GLU A 128 -11.88 -15.13 -25.26
C GLU A 128 -11.99 -16.41 -24.40
N GLU A 129 -11.94 -16.30 -23.07
CA GLU A 129 -12.05 -17.45 -22.17
C GLU A 129 -13.49 -17.91 -21.96
N ILE A 130 -14.45 -17.03 -22.24
CA ILE A 130 -15.89 -17.33 -22.13
C ILE A 130 -16.52 -16.92 -23.45
N ASN A 131 -16.93 -17.92 -24.24
CA ASN A 131 -17.57 -17.67 -25.53
C ASN A 131 -19.03 -17.23 -25.34
N LEU A 132 -19.22 -15.93 -25.13
CA LEU A 132 -20.53 -15.31 -24.94
C LEU A 132 -20.99 -14.61 -26.21
N LYS A 133 -22.31 -14.57 -26.42
CA LYS A 133 -22.90 -13.71 -27.43
C LYS A 133 -23.00 -12.29 -26.87
N THR A 134 -22.54 -11.31 -27.65
CA THR A 134 -22.72 -9.90 -27.34
C THR A 134 -24.21 -9.57 -27.20
N THR A 135 -24.63 -9.13 -26.03
CA THR A 135 -26.03 -8.86 -25.71
C THR A 135 -26.28 -7.44 -25.17
N HIS A 136 -25.20 -6.77 -24.73
CA HIS A 136 -25.30 -5.43 -24.14
C HIS A 136 -24.76 -4.36 -25.09
N LEU A 137 -25.43 -3.21 -25.14
CA LEU A 137 -25.04 -2.10 -26.02
C LEU A 137 -23.59 -1.66 -25.81
N VAL A 138 -23.11 -1.67 -24.58
CA VAL A 138 -21.73 -1.29 -24.24
C VAL A 138 -20.69 -2.22 -24.91
N GLU A 139 -20.99 -3.50 -25.06
CA GLU A 139 -20.11 -4.46 -25.73
C GLU A 139 -20.01 -4.20 -27.24
N TYR A 140 -21.09 -3.69 -27.84
CA TYR A 140 -21.06 -3.24 -29.25
C TYR A 140 -20.31 -1.92 -29.44
N MET A 141 -20.28 -1.06 -28.39
CA MET A 141 -19.56 0.22 -28.43
C MET A 141 -18.08 0.06 -28.12
N ASP A 142 -17.71 -0.95 -27.33
CA ASP A 142 -16.33 -1.23 -26.90
C ASP A 142 -15.99 -2.71 -27.14
N ASP A 143 -16.10 -3.14 -28.39
CA ASP A 143 -15.84 -4.51 -28.82
C ASP A 143 -14.37 -4.91 -28.68
N LYS A 144 -13.47 -3.91 -28.67
CA LYS A 144 -12.02 -4.10 -28.53
C LYS A 144 -11.58 -4.31 -27.09
N TYR A 145 -12.37 -3.91 -26.08
CA TYR A 145 -12.00 -4.12 -24.70
C TYR A 145 -11.91 -5.62 -24.37
N PRO A 146 -10.74 -6.13 -23.91
CA PRO A 146 -10.49 -7.57 -23.93
C PRO A 146 -11.01 -8.33 -22.70
N PHE A 147 -11.56 -7.64 -21.66
CA PHE A 147 -11.88 -8.28 -20.39
C PHE A 147 -13.36 -8.22 -20.04
N TYR A 148 -13.87 -9.29 -19.40
CA TYR A 148 -15.09 -9.28 -18.58
C TYR A 148 -14.78 -8.94 -17.13
N LEU A 149 -13.60 -9.31 -16.62
CA LEU A 149 -13.09 -8.92 -15.31
C LEU A 149 -11.69 -8.37 -15.49
N ASP A 150 -11.49 -7.11 -15.10
CA ASP A 150 -10.20 -6.44 -15.23
C ASP A 150 -9.09 -7.15 -14.43
N PRO A 151 -7.86 -7.20 -14.92
CA PRO A 151 -6.72 -7.60 -14.12
C PRO A 151 -6.46 -6.62 -12.98
N MET A 152 -5.72 -7.04 -11.97
CA MET A 152 -5.30 -6.22 -10.83
C MET A 152 -3.77 -6.05 -10.78
N PRO A 153 -3.16 -5.34 -11.74
CA PRO A 153 -1.71 -5.28 -11.87
C PRO A 153 -1.02 -4.57 -10.70
N ASN A 154 -1.73 -3.65 -10.00
CA ASN A 154 -1.16 -2.92 -8.85
C ASN A 154 -1.14 -3.73 -7.56
N LEU A 155 -1.73 -4.93 -7.50
CA LEU A 155 -1.91 -5.68 -6.27
C LEU A 155 -0.59 -6.16 -5.62
N TYR A 156 0.52 -6.20 -6.36
CA TYR A 156 1.83 -6.48 -5.76
C TYR A 156 2.36 -5.33 -4.89
N PHE A 157 1.73 -4.15 -4.95
CA PHE A 157 1.87 -3.08 -3.97
C PHE A 157 0.88 -3.31 -2.82
N THR A 158 1.26 -4.20 -1.92
CA THR A 158 0.40 -4.64 -0.81
C THR A 158 0.19 -3.57 0.26
N ARG A 159 0.91 -2.46 0.18
CA ARG A 159 0.86 -1.37 1.15
C ARG A 159 -0.46 -0.59 1.09
N ASP A 160 -0.94 -0.27 -0.12
CA ASP A 160 -1.99 0.72 -0.30
C ASP A 160 -3.41 0.22 0.05
N PRO A 161 -3.80 -1.05 -0.27
CA PRO A 161 -5.16 -1.53 0.01
C PRO A 161 -5.49 -1.69 1.50
N GLN A 162 -4.49 -1.73 2.34
CA GLN A 162 -4.59 -1.85 3.80
C GLN A 162 -3.32 -1.33 4.47
N ALA A 163 -3.42 -0.87 5.72
CA ALA A 163 -2.26 -0.56 6.53
C ALA A 163 -2.37 -1.17 7.94
N SER A 164 -1.24 -1.63 8.47
CA SER A 164 -1.12 -1.99 9.88
C SER A 164 -0.74 -0.75 10.67
N VAL A 165 -1.61 -0.33 11.57
CA VAL A 165 -1.46 0.89 12.37
C VAL A 165 -1.57 0.53 13.84
N GLY A 166 -0.44 0.51 14.54
CA GLY A 166 -0.37 0.03 15.91
C GLY A 166 -0.73 -1.46 16.02
N ASN A 167 -1.72 -1.78 16.82
CA ASN A 167 -2.27 -3.12 17.01
C ASN A 167 -3.49 -3.45 16.14
N GLY A 168 -3.85 -2.56 15.22
CA GLY A 168 -4.99 -2.72 14.32
C GLY A 168 -4.64 -2.44 12.86
N VAL A 169 -5.68 -2.39 12.03
CA VAL A 169 -5.57 -2.20 10.58
C VAL A 169 -6.55 -1.18 10.07
N THR A 170 -6.20 -0.58 8.93
CA THR A 170 -7.14 0.07 8.03
C THR A 170 -7.39 -0.86 6.84
N ILE A 171 -8.65 -1.04 6.43
CA ILE A 171 -9.04 -1.70 5.18
C ILE A 171 -9.53 -0.60 4.25
N ASN A 172 -8.73 -0.29 3.25
CA ASN A 172 -8.76 1.02 2.63
C ASN A 172 -9.84 1.16 1.54
N ARG A 173 -10.48 2.32 1.51
CA ARG A 173 -11.29 2.77 0.39
C ARG A 173 -10.38 3.40 -0.64
N MET A 174 -9.97 2.64 -1.64
CA MET A 174 -9.09 3.13 -2.70
C MET A 174 -9.77 4.25 -3.49
N TYR A 175 -9.01 5.30 -3.81
CA TYR A 175 -9.49 6.43 -4.61
C TYR A 175 -9.91 5.99 -6.01
N TRP A 176 -9.02 5.32 -6.72
CA TRP A 176 -9.28 4.84 -8.06
C TRP A 176 -10.07 3.53 -8.05
N ARG A 177 -11.15 3.53 -8.83
CA ARG A 177 -12.06 2.38 -8.92
C ARG A 177 -11.34 1.09 -9.33
N ALA A 178 -10.35 1.18 -10.21
CA ALA A 178 -9.56 0.03 -10.66
C ALA A 178 -8.94 -0.76 -9.51
N ARG A 179 -8.59 -0.08 -8.39
CA ARG A 179 -7.94 -0.68 -7.22
C ARG A 179 -8.90 -1.06 -6.09
N ARG A 180 -10.18 -0.70 -6.16
CA ARG A 180 -11.13 -0.91 -5.03
C ARG A 180 -11.35 -2.35 -4.64
N ARG A 181 -11.14 -3.29 -5.57
CA ARG A 181 -11.21 -4.73 -5.29
C ARG A 181 -10.04 -5.23 -4.44
N GLU A 182 -8.91 -4.52 -4.45
CA GLU A 182 -7.68 -4.96 -3.81
C GLU A 182 -7.82 -5.09 -2.29
N SER A 183 -8.61 -4.23 -1.64
CA SER A 183 -8.84 -4.29 -0.19
C SER A 183 -9.74 -5.45 0.26
N ILE A 184 -10.50 -6.08 -0.65
CA ILE A 184 -11.34 -7.24 -0.34
C ILE A 184 -10.49 -8.42 0.14
N PHE A 185 -9.29 -8.60 -0.39
CA PHE A 185 -8.42 -9.72 -0.04
C PHE A 185 -8.05 -9.71 1.44
N MET A 186 -7.56 -8.58 1.96
CA MET A 186 -7.21 -8.50 3.38
C MET A 186 -8.43 -8.57 4.30
N GLN A 187 -9.57 -8.03 3.89
CA GLN A 187 -10.83 -8.18 4.62
C GLN A 187 -11.18 -9.66 4.82
N TYR A 188 -11.06 -10.48 3.76
CA TYR A 188 -11.34 -11.92 3.85
C TYR A 188 -10.28 -12.68 4.68
N ILE A 189 -9.02 -12.30 4.60
CA ILE A 189 -7.97 -12.86 5.46
C ILE A 189 -8.29 -12.60 6.93
N LEU A 190 -8.59 -11.37 7.32
CA LEU A 190 -8.90 -11.03 8.71
C LEU A 190 -10.14 -11.78 9.24
N ASN A 191 -11.18 -11.89 8.40
CA ASN A 191 -12.47 -12.43 8.83
C ASN A 191 -12.52 -13.97 8.77
N HIS A 192 -11.73 -14.61 7.90
CA HIS A 192 -11.94 -16.04 7.60
C HIS A 192 -10.68 -16.89 7.67
N HIS A 193 -9.47 -16.31 7.59
CA HIS A 193 -8.24 -17.10 7.66
C HIS A 193 -8.06 -17.71 9.07
N PRO A 194 -7.73 -19.00 9.20
CA PRO A 194 -7.61 -19.67 10.49
C PRO A 194 -6.69 -18.99 11.51
N ASP A 195 -5.63 -18.34 11.03
CA ASP A 195 -4.65 -17.65 11.89
C ASP A 195 -5.11 -16.26 12.34
N PHE A 196 -6.11 -15.64 11.67
CA PHE A 196 -6.53 -14.25 11.94
C PHE A 196 -7.97 -14.13 12.47
N LYS A 197 -8.91 -14.96 11.99
CA LYS A 197 -10.37 -14.79 12.15
C LYS A 197 -10.90 -14.62 13.58
N ASP A 198 -10.19 -15.09 14.59
CA ASP A 198 -10.61 -14.95 15.99
C ASP A 198 -9.56 -14.15 16.78
N SER A 199 -8.78 -13.31 16.12
CA SER A 199 -7.86 -12.38 16.75
C SER A 199 -8.58 -11.06 16.98
N ASP A 200 -8.41 -10.48 18.16
CA ASP A 200 -8.98 -9.16 18.51
C ASP A 200 -8.19 -8.03 17.83
N ILE A 201 -8.14 -8.05 16.49
CA ILE A 201 -7.46 -7.03 15.69
C ILE A 201 -8.46 -5.91 15.39
N PRO A 202 -8.29 -4.70 15.93
CA PRO A 202 -9.15 -3.57 15.61
C PRO A 202 -9.08 -3.22 14.12
N VAL A 203 -10.23 -2.93 13.52
CA VAL A 203 -10.32 -2.31 12.19
C VAL A 203 -10.65 -0.84 12.39
N TRP A 204 -9.66 0.03 12.15
CA TRP A 204 -9.80 1.47 12.38
C TRP A 204 -10.69 2.16 11.36
N VAL A 205 -10.57 1.73 10.11
CA VAL A 205 -11.40 2.16 8.97
C VAL A 205 -11.68 0.93 8.12
N ASP A 206 -12.93 0.79 7.67
CA ASP A 206 -13.33 -0.25 6.74
C ASP A 206 -13.43 0.29 5.29
N ARG A 207 -13.45 -0.61 4.32
CA ARG A 207 -13.53 -0.28 2.89
C ARG A 207 -14.86 0.35 2.45
N ASP A 208 -15.90 0.29 3.28
CA ASP A 208 -17.20 0.88 3.02
C ASP A 208 -17.25 2.36 3.42
N SER A 209 -16.15 2.91 3.92
CA SER A 209 -15.98 4.34 4.17
C SER A 209 -16.38 5.16 2.92
N PRO A 210 -17.13 6.26 3.08
CA PRO A 210 -17.41 7.16 1.97
C PRO A 210 -16.18 7.98 1.52
N PHE A 211 -15.11 7.99 2.32
CA PHE A 211 -13.90 8.79 2.10
C PHE A 211 -12.72 7.88 1.76
N ASN A 212 -11.88 8.35 0.85
CA ASN A 212 -10.72 7.58 0.39
C ASN A 212 -9.54 7.75 1.32
N ILE A 213 -8.85 6.63 1.58
CA ILE A 213 -7.58 6.54 2.29
C ILE A 213 -6.77 5.40 1.67
N GLU A 214 -5.46 5.57 1.56
CA GLU A 214 -4.55 4.57 1.01
C GLU A 214 -3.31 4.43 1.91
N GLY A 215 -2.84 3.20 2.13
CA GLY A 215 -1.80 2.89 3.11
C GLY A 215 -0.41 3.45 2.80
N GLY A 216 -0.16 3.88 1.54
CA GLY A 216 1.04 4.62 1.19
C GLY A 216 1.13 5.99 1.88
N ASP A 217 -0.01 6.54 2.29
CA ASP A 217 -0.08 7.77 3.07
C ASP A 217 0.02 7.54 4.59
N GLU A 218 -0.07 6.29 5.07
CA GLU A 218 -0.09 5.97 6.49
C GLU A 218 1.29 5.51 6.97
N LEU A 219 1.98 6.33 7.78
CA LEU A 219 3.30 6.05 8.32
C LEU A 219 3.27 6.07 9.86
N VAL A 220 3.47 4.92 10.46
CA VAL A 220 3.55 4.79 11.93
C VAL A 220 4.92 5.25 12.40
N LEU A 221 5.06 6.48 12.89
CA LEU A 221 6.35 7.02 13.30
C LEU A 221 6.77 6.51 14.70
N SER A 222 5.81 6.35 15.59
CA SER A 222 6.01 5.74 16.90
C SER A 222 4.70 5.14 17.41
N LYS A 223 4.74 4.44 18.54
CA LYS A 223 3.53 3.91 19.20
C LYS A 223 2.48 4.98 19.55
N GLU A 224 2.87 6.25 19.53
CA GLU A 224 2.02 7.39 19.93
C GLU A 224 1.75 8.35 18.75
N VAL A 225 2.51 8.25 17.66
CA VAL A 225 2.46 9.21 16.54
C VAL A 225 2.27 8.50 15.21
N LEU A 226 1.23 8.89 14.49
CA LEU A 226 0.94 8.47 13.12
C LEU A 226 1.11 9.69 12.20
N ALA A 227 1.94 9.58 11.16
CA ALA A 227 1.96 10.56 10.08
C ALA A 227 1.04 10.10 8.95
N ILE A 228 0.27 11.01 8.37
CA ILE A 228 -0.64 10.71 7.26
C ILE A 228 -0.54 11.77 6.18
N GLY A 229 -0.37 11.34 4.93
CA GLY A 229 -0.42 12.22 3.77
C GLY A 229 -1.85 12.71 3.48
N ILE A 230 -2.01 14.01 3.27
CA ILE A 230 -3.17 14.57 2.57
C ILE A 230 -2.76 14.63 1.10
N SER A 231 -3.31 13.75 0.29
CA SER A 231 -2.88 13.53 -1.09
C SER A 231 -4.07 13.49 -2.06
N GLU A 232 -3.82 13.23 -3.34
CA GLU A 232 -4.90 12.90 -4.28
C GLU A 232 -5.70 11.66 -3.83
N ARG A 233 -5.02 10.72 -3.14
CA ARG A 233 -5.55 9.40 -2.78
C ARG A 233 -6.17 9.35 -1.40
N THR A 234 -5.74 10.21 -0.48
CA THR A 234 -6.21 10.25 0.91
C THR A 234 -6.79 11.62 1.23
N SER A 235 -8.08 11.63 1.55
CA SER A 235 -8.82 12.85 1.84
C SER A 235 -8.71 13.28 3.31
N ALA A 236 -8.80 14.58 3.57
CA ALA A 236 -8.81 15.13 4.93
C ALA A 236 -9.96 14.53 5.79
N GLN A 237 -11.13 14.29 5.18
CA GLN A 237 -12.28 13.68 5.87
C GLN A 237 -11.99 12.23 6.30
N ALA A 238 -11.25 11.47 5.49
CA ALA A 238 -10.84 10.12 5.87
C ALA A 238 -9.87 10.15 7.06
N ILE A 239 -8.95 11.12 7.09
CA ILE A 239 -7.99 11.32 8.18
C ILE A 239 -8.72 11.68 9.48
N GLU A 240 -9.68 12.59 9.43
CA GLU A 240 -10.49 12.93 10.62
C GLU A 240 -11.30 11.72 11.13
N ARG A 241 -11.90 10.94 10.22
CA ARG A 241 -12.60 9.71 10.58
C ARG A 241 -11.69 8.70 11.26
N LEU A 242 -10.49 8.48 10.69
CA LEU A 242 -9.48 7.62 11.29
C LEU A 242 -9.03 8.12 12.66
N ALA A 243 -8.77 9.43 12.81
CA ALA A 243 -8.40 10.05 14.08
C ALA A 243 -9.44 9.78 15.17
N ARG A 244 -10.72 10.01 14.85
CA ARG A 244 -11.83 9.74 15.80
C ARG A 244 -11.89 8.25 16.18
N SER A 245 -11.74 7.35 15.22
CA SER A 245 -11.74 5.90 15.45
C SER A 245 -10.59 5.48 16.35
N ILE A 246 -9.37 5.94 16.07
CA ILE A 246 -8.17 5.60 16.83
C ILE A 246 -8.22 6.19 18.23
N PHE A 247 -8.59 7.47 18.40
CA PHE A 247 -8.57 8.14 19.71
C PHE A 247 -9.71 7.71 20.62
N SER A 248 -10.82 7.22 20.10
CA SER A 248 -11.94 6.70 20.90
C SER A 248 -11.75 5.25 21.35
N ASN A 249 -10.82 4.51 20.74
CA ASN A 249 -10.64 3.09 21.03
C ASN A 249 -9.59 2.88 22.15
N PRO A 250 -9.95 2.26 23.28
CA PRO A 250 -9.03 2.05 24.39
C PRO A 250 -7.85 1.11 24.09
N ALA A 251 -7.93 0.34 23.00
CA ALA A 251 -6.83 -0.51 22.56
C ALA A 251 -5.74 0.27 21.79
N SER A 252 -6.02 1.51 21.37
CA SER A 252 -5.06 2.38 20.67
C SER A 252 -4.11 3.04 21.66
N THR A 253 -2.84 3.17 21.24
CA THR A 253 -1.81 3.91 21.98
C THR A 253 -1.53 5.29 21.38
N PHE A 254 -2.11 5.61 20.22
CA PHE A 254 -1.85 6.86 19.52
C PHE A 254 -2.40 8.08 20.29
N LYS A 255 -1.59 9.14 20.32
CA LYS A 255 -1.90 10.43 20.94
C LYS A 255 -1.92 11.57 19.95
N LYS A 256 -1.25 11.38 18.78
CA LYS A 256 -1.12 12.42 17.77
C LYS A 256 -1.21 11.81 16.37
N ILE A 257 -1.84 12.54 15.47
CA ILE A 257 -1.72 12.33 14.02
C ILE A 257 -1.13 13.61 13.43
N VAL A 258 -0.05 13.46 12.65
CA VAL A 258 0.56 14.54 11.88
C VAL A 258 0.11 14.39 10.42
N ALA A 259 -0.87 15.18 10.00
CA ALA A 259 -1.36 15.18 8.64
C ALA A 259 -0.52 16.16 7.80
N ILE A 260 0.07 15.67 6.72
CA ILE A 260 1.02 16.40 5.87
C ILE A 260 0.44 16.53 4.47
N GLU A 261 0.14 17.76 4.03
CA GLU A 261 -0.31 17.98 2.66
C GLU A 261 0.86 17.85 1.70
N ILE A 262 0.75 16.96 0.72
CA ILE A 262 1.72 16.82 -0.36
C ILE A 262 1.18 17.40 -1.65
N PRO A 263 2.06 17.94 -2.53
CA PRO A 263 1.61 18.48 -3.81
C PRO A 263 0.91 17.43 -4.66
N THR A 264 -0.25 17.77 -5.20
CA THR A 264 -0.96 16.90 -6.14
C THR A 264 -0.22 16.82 -7.47
N SER A 265 0.43 15.72 -7.72
CA SER A 265 1.09 15.43 -8.99
C SER A 265 1.17 13.93 -9.22
N ARG A 266 1.29 13.52 -10.50
CA ARG A 266 1.49 12.09 -10.85
C ARG A 266 2.78 11.50 -10.24
N THR A 267 3.73 12.35 -9.85
CA THR A 267 5.01 11.93 -9.25
C THR A 267 4.89 11.70 -7.74
N PHE A 268 3.87 12.28 -7.11
CA PHE A 268 3.66 12.24 -5.65
C PHE A 268 2.30 11.62 -5.33
N MET A 269 2.21 10.30 -5.51
CA MET A 269 0.94 9.59 -5.30
C MET A 269 0.56 9.50 -3.82
N HIS A 270 1.54 9.22 -2.97
CA HIS A 270 1.38 9.05 -1.53
C HIS A 270 2.55 9.70 -0.78
N LEU A 271 2.38 9.89 0.52
CA LEU A 271 3.42 10.42 1.41
C LEU A 271 4.71 9.58 1.35
N ASP A 272 4.61 8.26 1.32
CA ASP A 272 5.75 7.35 1.30
C ASP A 272 6.58 7.40 0.01
N THR A 273 6.04 7.96 -1.06
CA THR A 273 6.80 8.19 -2.29
C THR A 273 7.76 9.38 -2.15
N VAL A 274 7.51 10.28 -1.21
CA VAL A 274 8.29 11.52 -1.01
C VAL A 274 8.93 11.64 0.35
N PHE A 275 8.57 10.76 1.30
CA PHE A 275 9.00 10.84 2.69
C PHE A 275 8.88 9.46 3.35
N THR A 276 9.98 8.93 3.92
CA THR A 276 9.96 7.71 4.75
C THR A 276 10.93 7.82 5.91
N MET A 277 10.53 7.28 7.08
CA MET A 277 11.38 7.17 8.25
C MET A 277 12.32 5.96 8.09
N ILE A 278 13.62 6.16 8.31
CA ILE A 278 14.66 5.15 8.06
C ILE A 278 15.58 4.88 9.27
N ASP A 279 15.59 5.78 10.24
CA ASP A 279 16.27 5.63 11.53
C ASP A 279 15.53 6.46 12.58
N TYR A 280 15.95 6.43 13.82
CA TYR A 280 15.34 7.18 14.93
C TYR A 280 15.15 8.66 14.64
N ASP A 281 16.12 9.27 13.99
CA ASP A 281 16.20 10.71 13.70
C ASP A 281 16.36 11.02 12.20
N LYS A 282 16.30 10.00 11.31
CA LYS A 282 16.55 10.17 9.86
C LYS A 282 15.37 9.77 9.01
N PHE A 283 15.14 10.59 8.00
CA PHE A 283 14.09 10.40 7.01
C PHE A 283 14.64 10.60 5.60
N THR A 284 14.25 9.74 4.66
CA THR A 284 14.42 10.06 3.23
C THR A 284 13.36 11.09 2.85
N MET A 285 13.70 12.02 1.99
CA MET A 285 12.76 13.04 1.53
C MET A 285 13.06 13.50 0.11
N HIS A 286 12.01 13.73 -0.67
CA HIS A 286 12.17 14.36 -1.97
C HIS A 286 12.48 15.85 -1.83
N ALA A 287 13.46 16.33 -2.58
CA ALA A 287 13.96 17.72 -2.48
C ALA A 287 12.88 18.81 -2.74
N ALA A 288 11.84 18.50 -3.52
CA ALA A 288 10.73 19.44 -3.74
C ALA A 288 9.92 19.68 -2.46
N ILE A 289 9.78 18.66 -1.59
CA ILE A 289 9.12 18.80 -0.29
C ILE A 289 9.96 19.68 0.63
N LEU A 290 11.27 19.49 0.69
CA LEU A 290 12.17 20.36 1.46
C LEU A 290 12.10 21.82 1.03
N LYS A 291 12.03 22.07 -0.29
CA LYS A 291 11.89 23.44 -0.82
C LYS A 291 10.52 24.08 -0.52
N SER A 292 9.53 23.28 -0.16
CA SER A 292 8.19 23.73 0.23
C SER A 292 8.07 24.04 1.72
N GLU A 293 9.11 23.82 2.52
CA GLU A 293 9.11 24.16 3.95
C GLU A 293 8.80 25.65 4.14
N GLY A 294 7.88 25.96 5.05
CA GLY A 294 7.31 27.29 5.22
C GLY A 294 6.12 27.61 4.33
N HIS A 295 5.78 26.74 3.36
CA HIS A 295 4.61 26.86 2.47
C HIS A 295 3.72 25.61 2.50
N MET A 296 4.10 24.58 3.24
CA MET A 296 3.32 23.35 3.40
C MET A 296 2.20 23.56 4.41
N ASN A 297 1.09 22.86 4.20
CA ASN A 297 0.08 22.72 5.24
C ASN A 297 0.35 21.42 6.02
N ILE A 298 0.55 21.57 7.33
CA ILE A 298 0.78 20.47 8.25
C ILE A 298 -0.19 20.65 9.40
N PHE A 299 -0.89 19.59 9.77
CA PHE A 299 -1.88 19.62 10.82
C PHE A 299 -1.56 18.58 11.88
N THR A 300 -1.44 19.01 13.12
CA THR A 300 -1.37 18.11 14.28
C THR A 300 -2.78 17.91 14.81
N ILE A 301 -3.24 16.65 14.83
CA ILE A 301 -4.55 16.24 15.33
C ILE A 301 -4.34 15.49 16.63
N GLU A 302 -4.99 15.95 17.71
CA GLU A 302 -4.90 15.38 19.05
C GLU A 302 -6.29 15.10 19.62
N PRO A 303 -6.45 14.12 20.52
CA PRO A 303 -7.72 13.93 21.21
C PRO A 303 -8.01 15.12 22.12
N CYS A 304 -9.26 15.52 22.22
CA CYS A 304 -9.70 16.55 23.17
C CYS A 304 -11.04 16.18 23.82
N ASN A 305 -11.33 16.80 24.95
CA ASN A 305 -12.63 16.71 25.60
C ASN A 305 -13.57 17.72 24.95
N GLY A 306 -14.64 17.26 24.30
CA GLY A 306 -15.63 18.09 23.64
C GLY A 306 -16.45 17.32 22.62
N ASP A 307 -17.41 17.98 21.99
CA ASP A 307 -18.33 17.34 21.03
C ASP A 307 -17.60 16.79 19.79
N ASP A 308 -16.50 17.42 19.39
CA ASP A 308 -15.71 17.00 18.23
C ASP A 308 -14.68 15.90 18.53
N ASN A 309 -14.30 15.67 19.78
CA ASN A 309 -13.31 14.69 20.25
C ASN A 309 -11.89 14.83 19.66
N ILE A 310 -11.64 15.78 18.78
CA ILE A 310 -10.33 16.07 18.18
C ILE A 310 -10.06 17.59 18.17
N LYS A 311 -8.79 17.95 18.39
CA LYS A 311 -8.26 19.30 18.22
C LYS A 311 -7.27 19.31 17.06
N ILE A 312 -7.38 20.26 16.16
CA ILE A 312 -6.50 20.41 15.01
C ILE A 312 -5.70 21.70 15.14
N THR A 313 -4.38 21.59 15.00
CA THR A 313 -3.44 22.72 15.03
C THR A 313 -2.69 22.77 13.72
N HIS A 314 -2.65 23.93 13.06
CA HIS A 314 -1.95 24.14 11.79
C HIS A 314 -0.51 24.61 12.02
N SER A 315 0.41 24.12 11.20
CA SER A 315 1.82 24.51 11.12
C SER A 315 2.26 24.54 9.64
N ASN A 316 3.37 25.20 9.37
CA ASN A 316 4.06 25.16 8.07
C ASN A 316 5.54 24.76 8.20
N GLN A 317 5.94 24.28 9.40
CA GLN A 317 7.31 23.89 9.75
C GLN A 317 7.37 22.37 9.94
N LEU A 318 7.69 21.60 8.89
CA LEU A 318 7.65 20.15 8.93
C LEU A 318 8.64 19.58 9.96
N LYS A 319 9.89 20.04 9.92
CA LYS A 319 10.94 19.57 10.82
C LYS A 319 10.54 19.79 12.27
N GLN A 320 10.18 21.02 12.65
CA GLN A 320 9.78 21.35 14.01
C GLN A 320 8.54 20.55 14.46
N THR A 321 7.55 20.42 13.59
CA THR A 321 6.34 19.65 13.93
C THR A 321 6.64 18.18 14.19
N LEU A 322 7.55 17.57 13.43
CA LEU A 322 7.97 16.18 13.65
C LEU A 322 8.86 16.04 14.91
N GLU A 323 9.78 16.98 15.16
CA GLU A 323 10.59 17.02 16.37
C GLU A 323 9.72 17.11 17.63
N ASP A 324 8.74 18.01 17.64
CA ASP A 324 7.77 18.17 18.73
C ASP A 324 6.86 16.94 18.90
N ALA A 325 6.43 16.33 17.79
CA ALA A 325 5.54 15.18 17.82
C ALA A 325 6.25 13.93 18.37
N LEU A 326 7.49 13.70 17.95
CA LEU A 326 8.30 12.54 18.32
C LEU A 326 9.10 12.75 19.61
N ASN A 327 9.17 13.98 20.12
CA ASN A 327 9.99 14.38 21.24
C ASN A 327 11.49 14.03 21.04
N ILE A 328 11.99 14.37 19.88
CA ILE A 328 13.40 14.19 19.47
C ILE A 328 13.95 15.51 18.92
N ASP A 329 15.23 15.72 19.11
CA ASP A 329 15.95 16.87 18.55
C ASP A 329 16.71 16.51 17.29
N ASN A 330 16.88 17.49 16.38
CA ASN A 330 17.75 17.39 15.23
C ASN A 330 17.41 16.29 14.21
N ILE A 331 16.16 16.21 13.79
CA ILE A 331 15.76 15.37 12.64
C ILE A 331 16.61 15.72 11.40
N GLU A 332 17.13 14.71 10.76
CA GLU A 332 17.88 14.81 9.51
C GLU A 332 17.03 14.33 8.33
N PHE A 333 16.82 15.21 7.35
CA PHE A 333 16.23 14.85 6.07
C PHE A 333 17.32 14.58 5.04
N ILE A 334 17.30 13.38 4.47
CA ILE A 334 18.24 12.93 3.45
C ILE A 334 17.56 13.03 2.08
N PRO A 335 18.00 13.97 1.22
CA PRO A 335 17.33 14.21 -0.05
C PRO A 335 17.61 13.11 -1.07
N THR A 336 16.55 12.60 -1.74
CA THR A 336 16.68 11.69 -2.88
C THR A 336 17.54 12.32 -3.97
N GLY A 337 18.45 11.53 -4.58
CA GLY A 337 19.38 12.00 -5.60
C GLY A 337 20.25 13.16 -5.13
N ASN A 338 20.56 13.20 -3.84
CA ASN A 338 21.33 14.29 -3.19
C ASN A 338 20.72 15.71 -3.42
N GLY A 339 19.44 15.81 -3.76
CA GLY A 339 18.78 17.07 -4.07
C GLY A 339 19.23 17.72 -5.39
N ASP A 340 20.00 17.00 -6.21
CA ASP A 340 20.40 17.44 -7.53
C ASP A 340 19.22 17.64 -8.48
N THR A 341 19.36 18.56 -9.42
CA THR A 341 18.28 18.95 -10.34
C THR A 341 17.97 17.89 -11.41
N ILE A 342 18.88 16.97 -11.65
CA ILE A 342 18.77 15.86 -12.61
C ILE A 342 18.56 14.54 -11.87
N ASP A 343 19.47 14.19 -10.95
CA ASP A 343 19.43 12.91 -10.24
C ASP A 343 18.25 12.83 -9.26
N GLY A 344 17.88 13.94 -8.62
CA GLY A 344 16.70 13.98 -7.75
C GLY A 344 15.42 13.52 -8.46
N PRO A 345 14.98 14.17 -9.55
CA PRO A 345 13.80 13.74 -10.31
C PRO A 345 13.94 12.34 -10.94
N ARG A 346 15.14 11.95 -11.40
CA ARG A 346 15.37 10.62 -11.98
C ARG A 346 15.20 9.50 -10.95
N GLU A 347 15.80 9.64 -9.77
CA GLU A 347 15.70 8.65 -8.71
C GLU A 347 14.32 8.69 -8.03
N GLN A 348 13.68 9.87 -7.97
CA GLN A 348 12.28 9.97 -7.56
C GLN A 348 11.35 9.20 -8.51
N TRP A 349 11.58 9.27 -9.83
CA TRP A 349 10.83 8.46 -10.80
C TRP A 349 11.00 6.96 -10.57
N ASN A 350 12.11 6.55 -9.95
CA ASN A 350 12.42 5.18 -9.55
C ASN A 350 12.12 4.91 -8.07
N ASP A 351 11.23 5.70 -7.46
CA ASP A 351 10.81 5.54 -6.06
C ASP A 351 11.98 5.57 -5.05
N GLY A 352 12.96 6.45 -5.27
CA GLY A 352 14.15 6.56 -4.45
C GLY A 352 13.91 6.93 -2.99
N SER A 353 12.79 7.61 -2.67
CA SER A 353 12.37 7.86 -1.28
C SER A 353 11.54 6.72 -0.68
N ASN A 354 11.00 5.81 -1.50
CA ASN A 354 10.13 4.71 -1.06
C ASN A 354 10.94 3.50 -0.55
N THR A 355 11.70 3.74 0.51
CA THR A 355 12.59 2.73 1.12
C THR A 355 11.86 1.89 2.16
N LEU A 356 12.18 0.61 2.25
CA LEU A 356 11.71 -0.25 3.34
C LEU A 356 12.76 -0.34 4.44
N CYS A 357 12.51 0.31 5.56
CA CYS A 357 13.33 0.09 6.75
C CYS A 357 12.96 -1.26 7.40
N ILE A 358 13.94 -2.14 7.60
CA ILE A 358 13.73 -3.46 8.22
C ILE A 358 14.18 -3.53 9.68
N ARG A 359 14.99 -2.58 10.12
CA ARG A 359 15.36 -2.24 11.49
C ARG A 359 16.06 -0.88 11.49
N PRO A 360 16.19 -0.17 12.62
CA PRO A 360 16.80 1.16 12.63
C PRO A 360 18.11 1.22 11.87
N GLY A 361 18.22 2.16 10.96
CA GLY A 361 19.43 2.37 10.13
C GLY A 361 19.70 1.31 9.05
N VAL A 362 18.77 0.39 8.78
CA VAL A 362 18.92 -0.64 7.73
C VAL A 362 17.74 -0.61 6.78
N VAL A 363 18.00 -0.26 5.54
CA VAL A 363 16.99 -0.04 4.51
C VAL A 363 17.17 -0.94 3.29
N VAL A 364 16.06 -1.35 2.69
CA VAL A 364 16.02 -2.02 1.39
C VAL A 364 15.60 -0.99 0.35
N THR A 365 16.36 -0.91 -0.76
CA THR A 365 16.17 0.06 -1.85
C THR A 365 16.39 -0.61 -3.19
N TYR A 366 15.94 -0.01 -4.29
CA TYR A 366 16.34 -0.44 -5.63
C TYR A 366 17.81 -0.07 -5.94
N ASP A 367 18.55 -0.98 -6.56
CA ASP A 367 19.95 -0.82 -6.97
C ASP A 367 20.17 0.36 -7.94
N ARG A 368 19.15 0.68 -8.73
CA ARG A 368 19.17 1.77 -9.72
C ARG A 368 19.19 3.18 -9.12
N ASN A 369 18.88 3.33 -7.83
CA ASN A 369 18.91 4.60 -7.10
C ASN A 369 20.31 4.83 -6.48
N TYR A 370 21.35 4.73 -7.27
CA TYR A 370 22.74 4.65 -6.81
C TYR A 370 23.24 5.93 -6.12
N VAL A 371 22.73 7.10 -6.50
CA VAL A 371 23.09 8.39 -5.87
C VAL A 371 22.50 8.46 -4.46
N SER A 372 21.20 8.18 -4.31
CA SER A 372 20.54 8.09 -3.00
C SER A 372 21.17 7.00 -2.14
N ASN A 373 21.42 5.82 -2.69
CA ASN A 373 22.01 4.70 -1.97
C ASN A 373 23.42 5.03 -1.45
N THR A 374 24.22 5.77 -2.24
CA THR A 374 25.56 6.24 -1.81
C THR A 374 25.41 7.24 -0.67
N LEU A 375 24.54 8.23 -0.81
CA LEU A 375 24.30 9.22 0.24
C LEU A 375 23.80 8.59 1.54
N LEU A 376 22.90 7.61 1.47
CA LEU A 376 22.42 6.88 2.65
C LEU A 376 23.58 6.17 3.38
N ARG A 377 24.50 5.55 2.63
CA ARG A 377 25.72 4.92 3.22
C ARG A 377 26.65 5.94 3.85
N GLU A 378 26.86 7.09 3.24
CA GLU A 378 27.64 8.21 3.79
C GLU A 378 27.05 8.75 5.09
N LYS A 379 25.69 8.66 5.24
CA LYS A 379 24.97 9.00 6.48
C LYS A 379 24.95 7.88 7.52
N GLY A 380 25.72 6.80 7.30
CA GLY A 380 25.91 5.71 8.25
C GLY A 380 24.87 4.61 8.19
N LEU A 381 23.98 4.61 7.19
CA LEU A 381 22.95 3.57 7.07
C LEU A 381 23.49 2.33 6.31
N LYS A 382 22.99 1.16 6.70
CA LYS A 382 23.18 -0.07 5.92
C LYS A 382 22.12 -0.12 4.82
N VAL A 383 22.57 -0.05 3.57
CA VAL A 383 21.71 -0.12 2.39
C VAL A 383 21.80 -1.51 1.76
N ILE A 384 20.67 -2.21 1.68
CA ILE A 384 20.52 -3.49 1.01
C ILE A 384 19.86 -3.21 -0.33
N GLU A 385 20.58 -3.44 -1.41
CA GLU A 385 20.08 -3.19 -2.76
C GLU A 385 19.41 -4.42 -3.32
N ILE A 386 18.27 -4.20 -3.97
CA ILE A 386 17.54 -5.22 -4.72
C ILE A 386 17.40 -4.79 -6.18
N PRO A 387 17.41 -5.73 -7.14
CA PRO A 387 17.14 -5.40 -8.53
C PRO A 387 15.70 -4.93 -8.69
N GLY A 388 15.47 -3.90 -9.48
CA GLY A 388 14.16 -3.29 -9.65
C GLY A 388 13.91 -2.78 -11.06
N GLY A 389 14.52 -3.40 -12.09
CA GLY A 389 14.38 -2.97 -13.48
C GLY A 389 12.95 -3.05 -14.01
N GLU A 390 12.22 -4.11 -13.64
CA GLU A 390 10.84 -4.34 -14.05
C GLU A 390 9.82 -3.98 -12.98
N LEU A 391 10.11 -4.20 -11.68
CA LEU A 391 9.20 -3.89 -10.58
C LEU A 391 8.87 -2.39 -10.50
N VAL A 392 9.86 -1.53 -10.74
CA VAL A 392 9.69 -0.08 -10.68
C VAL A 392 8.76 0.48 -11.77
N ARG A 393 8.49 -0.27 -12.84
CA ARG A 393 7.58 0.16 -13.93
C ARG A 393 6.14 0.35 -13.46
N GLY A 394 5.74 -0.30 -12.35
CA GLY A 394 4.45 -0.06 -11.69
C GLY A 394 4.42 1.16 -10.78
N ARG A 395 5.54 1.90 -10.62
CA ARG A 395 5.65 3.12 -9.83
C ARG A 395 5.41 2.89 -8.34
N GLY A 396 6.21 1.98 -7.77
CA GLY A 396 6.29 1.73 -6.33
C GLY A 396 7.61 1.08 -5.94
N GLY A 397 8.13 1.44 -4.79
CA GLY A 397 9.40 0.95 -4.23
C GLY A 397 9.20 -0.25 -3.28
N PRO A 398 10.27 -0.64 -2.59
CA PRO A 398 10.23 -1.75 -1.62
C PRO A 398 9.21 -1.55 -0.48
N ARG A 399 8.93 -0.30 -0.05
CA ARG A 399 7.89 -0.03 0.94
C ARG A 399 6.50 -0.32 0.38
N CYS A 400 6.19 0.17 -0.81
CA CYS A 400 4.91 -0.08 -1.47
C CYS A 400 4.64 -1.58 -1.68
N MET A 401 5.67 -2.37 -2.02
CA MET A 401 5.55 -3.83 -2.22
C MET A 401 5.40 -4.63 -0.93
N SER A 402 5.43 -3.99 0.24
CA SER A 402 5.46 -4.67 1.52
C SER A 402 4.43 -4.14 2.49
N GLN A 403 3.65 -5.03 3.10
CA GLN A 403 2.75 -4.71 4.19
C GLN A 403 3.27 -5.38 5.47
N PRO A 404 3.95 -4.64 6.38
CA PRO A 404 4.33 -5.16 7.68
C PRO A 404 3.12 -5.61 8.48
N LEU A 405 3.19 -6.80 9.05
CA LEU A 405 2.17 -7.30 9.99
C LEU A 405 2.69 -7.28 11.42
N TYR A 406 3.99 -7.48 11.60
CA TYR A 406 4.60 -7.45 12.92
C TYR A 406 5.99 -6.81 12.88
N ARG A 407 6.19 -5.83 13.77
CA ARG A 407 7.50 -5.22 14.09
C ARG A 407 7.74 -5.28 15.59
N GLU A 408 9.01 -5.47 15.99
CA GLU A 408 9.42 -5.30 17.38
C GLU A 408 9.31 -3.82 17.77
N ASP A 409 9.01 -3.56 19.04
CA ASP A 409 9.04 -2.20 19.58
C ASP A 409 10.48 -1.66 19.61
N ILE A 410 10.60 -0.34 19.59
CA ILE A 410 11.86 0.42 19.69
C ILE A 410 11.86 1.26 20.96
#